data_ba5307f1e9ce31ec38e4512b57f0ddff
#
_entry.id   ba5307f1e9ce31ec38e4512b57f0ddff
#
_cell.length_a   1.000
_cell.length_b   1.000
_cell.length_c   1.000
_cell.angle_alpha   90.00
_cell.angle_beta   90.00
_cell.angle_gamma   90.00
#
_symmetry.space_group_name_H-M   'P 1'
#
loop_
_entity.id
_entity.type
_entity.pdbx_description
1 polymer ?
#
loop_
_entity_poly.entity_id
_entity_poly.type
_entity_poly.pdbx_seq_one_letter_code
_entity_poly.pdbx_strand_id
1 'polypeptide(L)'
;MYFESPLKQDILGTRTSIKETHLSTLKKVFYNNYKLDNLTLICAGKVNPEEISSYLSKVKFTQRQKSEQVTELEYKENYSVPVKERSEVVFNLETTTVGLGIKFPPRRELYEKYGDKMFAIYEILPNVLFSQIRNNIEKMKKDNLIISNLGANIIEGGEDTMLYALFT
;
A
#
# COMPACT_ATOMS: atom_id res chain seq x y z
N MET A 1 6.25 12.73 0.44
CA MET A 1 5.12 12.77 1.36
C MET A 1 5.50 12.28 2.75
N TYR A 2 6.19 11.17 2.90
CA TYR A 2 6.65 10.60 4.16
C TYR A 2 8.13 10.87 4.41
N PHE A 3 8.53 11.01 5.70
CA PHE A 3 9.92 11.21 6.11
C PHE A 3 10.64 9.88 6.30
N GLU A 4 10.07 8.98 7.11
CA GLU A 4 10.69 7.73 7.53
C GLU A 4 9.92 6.48 7.09
N SER A 5 8.64 6.61 6.76
CA SER A 5 7.81 5.50 6.32
C SER A 5 8.40 4.74 5.12
N PRO A 6 8.30 3.40 5.10
CA PRO A 6 8.62 2.60 3.91
C PRO A 6 7.87 3.02 2.65
N LEU A 7 6.68 3.64 2.78
CA LEU A 7 5.91 4.17 1.65
C LEU A 7 6.61 5.31 0.89
N LYS A 8 7.71 5.86 1.41
CA LYS A 8 8.54 6.82 0.70
C LYS A 8 9.32 6.21 -0.46
N GLN A 9 9.47 4.89 -0.47
CA GLN A 9 10.22 4.16 -1.47
C GLN A 9 9.30 3.52 -2.49
N ASP A 10 9.75 3.46 -3.73
CA ASP A 10 9.05 2.70 -4.75
C ASP A 10 9.11 1.20 -4.41
N ILE A 11 7.96 0.54 -4.36
CA ILE A 11 7.85 -0.88 -4.05
C ILE A 11 8.58 -1.76 -5.08
N LEU A 12 8.71 -1.29 -6.32
CA LEU A 12 9.46 -1.95 -7.37
C LEU A 12 10.97 -1.71 -7.27
N GLY A 13 11.38 -0.82 -6.35
CA GLY A 13 12.76 -0.41 -6.19
C GLY A 13 13.25 0.51 -7.30
N THR A 14 14.53 0.81 -7.25
CA THR A 14 15.23 1.60 -8.27
C THR A 14 16.05 0.70 -9.18
N ARG A 15 16.44 1.21 -10.36
CA ARG A 15 17.36 0.49 -11.25
C ARG A 15 18.66 0.08 -10.55
N THR A 16 19.15 0.91 -9.65
CA THR A 16 20.36 0.64 -8.85
C THR A 16 20.09 -0.48 -7.85
N SER A 17 19.05 -0.37 -7.02
CA SER A 17 18.73 -1.38 -6.00
C SER A 17 18.47 -2.76 -6.63
N ILE A 18 17.82 -2.81 -7.80
CA ILE A 18 17.57 -4.06 -8.51
C ILE A 18 18.89 -4.69 -8.99
N LYS A 19 19.80 -3.89 -9.54
CA LYS A 19 21.10 -4.38 -9.99
C LYS A 19 22.00 -4.86 -8.84
N GLU A 20 21.89 -4.23 -7.68
CA GLU A 20 22.67 -4.56 -6.48
C GLU A 20 22.07 -5.72 -5.69
N THR A 21 20.85 -6.16 -6.03
CA THR A 21 20.21 -7.29 -5.38
C THR A 21 20.82 -8.60 -5.84
N HIS A 22 21.56 -9.26 -4.97
CA HIS A 22 22.20 -10.54 -5.25
C HIS A 22 21.28 -11.73 -4.91
N LEU A 23 21.50 -12.86 -5.59
CA LEU A 23 20.78 -14.10 -5.34
C LEU A 23 20.89 -14.56 -3.86
N SER A 24 22.04 -14.31 -3.21
CA SER A 24 22.25 -14.61 -1.79
C SER A 24 21.28 -13.82 -0.89
N THR A 25 21.03 -12.54 -1.22
CA THR A 25 20.05 -11.68 -0.51
C THR A 25 18.64 -12.22 -0.67
N LEU A 26 18.24 -12.56 -1.89
CA LEU A 26 16.92 -13.16 -2.17
C LEU A 26 16.73 -14.48 -1.42
N LYS A 27 17.74 -15.37 -1.44
CA LYS A 27 17.71 -16.61 -0.69
C LYS A 27 17.59 -16.36 0.81
N LYS A 28 18.33 -15.41 1.37
CA LYS A 28 18.25 -15.05 2.79
C LYS A 28 16.85 -14.59 3.16
N VAL A 29 16.27 -13.67 2.40
CA VAL A 29 14.89 -13.20 2.62
C VAL A 29 13.88 -14.34 2.51
N PHE A 30 14.00 -15.18 1.48
CA PHE A 30 13.12 -16.34 1.31
C PHE A 30 13.24 -17.30 2.50
N TYR A 31 14.43 -17.72 2.88
CA TYR A 31 14.62 -18.66 3.97
C TYR A 31 14.24 -18.11 5.36
N ASN A 32 14.30 -16.81 5.55
CA ASN A 32 13.90 -16.18 6.80
C ASN A 32 12.39 -15.99 6.93
N ASN A 33 11.70 -15.69 5.85
CA ASN A 33 10.29 -15.29 5.91
C ASN A 33 9.32 -16.40 5.50
N TYR A 34 9.70 -17.30 4.58
CA TYR A 34 8.83 -18.39 4.12
C TYR A 34 9.03 -19.65 4.96
N LYS A 35 8.58 -19.59 6.22
CA LYS A 35 8.60 -20.68 7.19
C LYS A 35 7.18 -20.96 7.65
N LEU A 36 6.92 -22.20 8.08
CA LEU A 36 5.58 -22.60 8.52
C LEU A 36 5.05 -21.78 9.69
N ASP A 37 5.91 -21.41 10.60
CA ASP A 37 5.58 -20.58 11.76
C ASP A 37 5.28 -19.12 11.42
N ASN A 38 5.55 -18.71 10.18
CA ASN A 38 5.30 -17.37 9.65
C ASN A 38 4.25 -17.36 8.52
N LEU A 39 3.55 -18.47 8.31
CA LEU A 39 2.53 -18.59 7.27
C LEU A 39 1.15 -18.81 7.87
N THR A 40 0.18 -18.10 7.36
CA THR A 40 -1.24 -18.29 7.69
C THR A 40 -1.98 -18.74 6.45
N LEU A 41 -2.70 -19.86 6.55
CA LEU A 41 -3.58 -20.34 5.50
C LEU A 41 -5.00 -19.84 5.77
N ILE A 42 -5.55 -19.10 4.82
CA ILE A 42 -6.94 -18.64 4.85
C ILE A 42 -7.68 -19.27 3.67
N CYS A 43 -8.76 -19.99 3.97
CA CYS A 43 -9.62 -20.60 2.96
C CYS A 43 -11.00 -19.99 3.03
N ALA A 44 -11.49 -19.42 1.92
CA ALA A 44 -12.81 -18.85 1.80
C ALA A 44 -13.62 -19.53 0.68
N GLY A 45 -14.90 -19.82 0.94
CA GLY A 45 -15.78 -20.48 -0.02
C GLY A 45 -16.47 -21.72 0.57
N LYS A 46 -16.99 -22.58 -0.30
CA LYS A 46 -17.54 -23.87 0.13
C LYS A 46 -16.42 -24.88 0.39
N VAL A 47 -15.81 -24.78 1.56
CA VAL A 47 -14.68 -25.61 1.98
C VAL A 47 -15.05 -26.51 3.14
N ASN A 48 -14.50 -27.72 3.17
CA ASN A 48 -14.59 -28.62 4.32
C ASN A 48 -13.28 -28.55 5.12
N PRO A 49 -13.33 -28.01 6.36
CA PRO A 49 -12.13 -27.86 7.20
C PRO A 49 -11.40 -29.19 7.48
N GLU A 50 -12.17 -30.31 7.58
CA GLU A 50 -11.63 -31.63 7.87
C GLU A 50 -10.81 -32.16 6.68
N GLU A 51 -11.30 -31.97 5.46
CA GLU A 51 -10.58 -32.36 4.24
C GLU A 51 -9.28 -31.54 4.09
N ILE A 52 -9.33 -30.21 4.37
CA ILE A 52 -8.15 -29.37 4.34
C ILE A 52 -7.13 -29.82 5.38
N SER A 53 -7.57 -30.05 6.62
CA SER A 53 -6.71 -30.55 7.70
C SER A 53 -6.08 -31.89 7.33
N SER A 54 -6.88 -32.83 6.82
CA SER A 54 -6.40 -34.13 6.36
C SER A 54 -5.39 -34.03 5.23
N TYR A 55 -5.60 -33.09 4.29
CA TYR A 55 -4.64 -32.83 3.20
C TYR A 55 -3.33 -32.27 3.75
N LEU A 56 -3.40 -31.24 4.60
CA LEU A 56 -2.22 -30.59 5.20
C LEU A 56 -1.39 -31.56 6.02
N SER A 57 -2.02 -32.50 6.75
CA SER A 57 -1.30 -33.52 7.53
C SER A 57 -0.44 -34.47 6.67
N LYS A 58 -0.79 -34.63 5.40
CA LYS A 58 -0.06 -35.47 4.43
C LYS A 58 1.06 -34.72 3.71
N VAL A 59 1.01 -33.38 3.71
CA VAL A 59 2.03 -32.56 3.05
C VAL A 59 3.32 -32.58 3.87
N LYS A 60 4.40 -33.02 3.27
CA LYS A 60 5.73 -32.95 3.89
C LYS A 60 6.29 -31.53 3.75
N PHE A 61 6.18 -30.75 4.80
CA PHE A 61 6.83 -29.44 4.86
C PHE A 61 8.29 -29.63 5.30
N THR A 62 9.21 -28.98 4.59
CA THR A 62 10.58 -28.90 5.06
C THR A 62 10.61 -28.05 6.33
N GLN A 63 10.89 -28.69 7.46
CA GLN A 63 11.09 -27.96 8.73
C GLN A 63 12.33 -27.08 8.59
N ARG A 64 12.12 -25.77 8.63
CA ARG A 64 13.18 -24.78 8.72
C ARG A 64 13.27 -24.33 10.18
N GLN A 65 14.44 -23.89 10.60
CA GLN A 65 14.62 -23.35 11.96
C GLN A 65 13.61 -22.23 12.21
N LYS A 66 13.11 -22.14 13.48
CA LYS A 66 12.23 -21.03 13.88
C LYS A 66 12.79 -19.71 13.36
N SER A 67 11.90 -18.88 12.82
CA SER A 67 12.27 -17.51 12.46
C SER A 67 12.67 -16.77 13.73
N GLU A 68 13.73 -16.00 13.66
CA GLU A 68 13.86 -14.87 14.59
C GLU A 68 12.58 -14.04 14.41
N GLN A 69 11.98 -13.59 15.51
CA GLN A 69 10.79 -12.74 15.42
C GLN A 69 11.07 -11.62 14.43
N VAL A 70 10.19 -11.47 13.44
CA VAL A 70 10.24 -10.33 12.55
C VAL A 70 9.96 -9.11 13.43
N THR A 71 11.01 -8.36 13.74
CA THR A 71 10.87 -7.09 14.44
C THR A 71 10.13 -6.16 13.49
N GLU A 72 8.96 -5.68 13.89
CA GLU A 72 8.29 -4.62 13.14
C GLU A 72 9.28 -3.46 13.01
N LEU A 73 9.35 -2.89 11.79
CA LEU A 73 10.17 -1.72 11.56
C LEU A 73 9.57 -0.55 12.34
N GLU A 74 10.19 -0.24 13.48
CA GLU A 74 9.84 0.96 14.23
C GLU A 74 10.45 2.18 13.52
N TYR A 75 9.60 3.11 13.11
CA TYR A 75 10.01 4.39 12.58
C TYR A 75 9.13 5.50 13.14
N LYS A 76 9.70 6.71 13.27
CA LYS A 76 9.00 7.88 13.79
C LYS A 76 8.59 8.78 12.63
N GLU A 77 7.37 8.59 12.16
CA GLU A 77 6.82 9.43 11.09
C GLU A 77 6.14 10.68 11.66
N ASN A 78 6.31 11.80 10.98
CA ASN A 78 5.55 13.02 11.29
C ASN A 78 4.28 13.06 10.43
N TYR A 79 3.14 12.80 11.05
CA TYR A 79 1.85 12.76 10.38
C TYR A 79 1.19 14.12 10.17
N SER A 80 1.69 15.17 10.83
CA SER A 80 1.09 16.50 10.77
C SER A 80 1.44 17.29 9.52
N VAL A 81 2.56 16.99 8.89
CA VAL A 81 3.05 17.73 7.72
C VAL A 81 3.64 16.78 6.67
N PRO A 82 3.55 17.09 5.38
CA PRO A 82 4.27 16.38 4.35
C PRO A 82 5.75 16.79 4.32
N VAL A 83 6.63 15.96 3.76
CA VAL A 83 8.05 16.32 3.54
C VAL A 83 8.18 17.55 2.65
N LYS A 84 7.30 17.65 1.67
CA LYS A 84 7.19 18.79 0.76
C LYS A 84 5.71 19.04 0.46
N GLU A 85 5.30 20.29 0.48
CA GLU A 85 3.94 20.69 0.10
C GLU A 85 3.71 20.55 -1.41
N ARG A 86 4.77 20.83 -2.20
CA ARG A 86 4.75 20.71 -3.65
C ARG A 86 6.05 20.09 -4.16
N SER A 87 5.92 19.23 -5.14
CA SER A 87 7.07 18.66 -5.87
C SER A 87 6.74 18.60 -7.35
N GLU A 88 7.69 18.97 -8.19
CA GLU A 88 7.59 18.86 -9.63
C GLU A 88 8.68 17.91 -10.12
N VAL A 89 8.30 17.00 -11.02
CA VAL A 89 9.20 16.05 -11.64
C VAL A 89 8.97 16.11 -13.14
N VAL A 90 10.03 16.28 -13.90
CA VAL A 90 9.97 16.31 -15.35
C VAL A 90 10.19 14.90 -15.88
N PHE A 91 9.16 14.40 -16.58
CA PHE A 91 9.25 13.17 -17.35
C PHE A 91 9.08 13.46 -18.83
N ASN A 92 9.59 12.58 -19.68
CA ASN A 92 9.34 12.66 -21.11
C ASN A 92 7.95 12.09 -21.44
N LEU A 93 6.91 12.82 -21.04
CA LEU A 93 5.52 12.50 -21.28
C LEU A 93 4.88 13.58 -22.15
N GLU A 94 3.88 13.20 -22.94
CA GLU A 94 3.13 14.13 -23.81
C GLU A 94 2.24 15.08 -23.02
N THR A 95 1.87 14.68 -21.78
CA THR A 95 0.88 15.40 -20.98
C THR A 95 1.37 15.59 -19.54
N THR A 96 0.88 16.66 -18.91
CA THR A 96 1.15 16.93 -17.50
C THR A 96 0.15 16.17 -16.62
N THR A 97 0.65 15.40 -15.67
CA THR A 97 -0.17 14.76 -14.64
C THR A 97 -0.06 15.53 -13.34
N VAL A 98 -1.19 15.85 -12.74
CA VAL A 98 -1.27 16.47 -11.41
C VAL A 98 -1.67 15.41 -10.40
N GLY A 99 -0.89 15.31 -9.33
CA GLY A 99 -1.16 14.41 -8.20
C GLY A 99 -1.45 15.21 -6.93
N LEU A 100 -2.49 14.83 -6.23
CA LEU A 100 -2.80 15.31 -4.88
C LEU A 100 -2.65 14.15 -3.90
N GLY A 101 -1.92 14.36 -2.81
CA GLY A 101 -1.76 13.37 -1.74
C GLY A 101 -2.20 13.92 -0.41
N ILE A 102 -2.95 13.15 0.35
CA ILE A 102 -3.35 13.44 1.71
C ILE A 102 -2.84 12.33 2.62
N LYS A 103 -2.05 12.72 3.61
CA LYS A 103 -1.49 11.83 4.63
C LYS A 103 -2.46 11.71 5.80
N PHE A 104 -2.74 10.50 6.23
CA PHE A 104 -3.59 10.26 7.38
C PHE A 104 -2.77 10.09 8.66
N PRO A 105 -3.41 10.24 9.84
CA PRO A 105 -2.83 9.79 11.11
C PRO A 105 -2.47 8.30 11.08
N PRO A 106 -1.67 7.81 12.04
CA PRO A 106 -1.31 6.41 12.14
C PRO A 106 -2.56 5.52 12.13
N ARG A 107 -2.48 4.40 11.43
CA ARG A 107 -3.58 3.45 11.30
C ARG A 107 -4.10 2.97 12.65
N ARG A 108 -3.20 2.77 13.62
CA ARG A 108 -3.55 2.38 14.98
C ARG A 108 -4.47 3.41 15.64
N GLU A 109 -4.15 4.69 15.57
CA GLU A 109 -4.99 5.75 16.12
C GLU A 109 -6.37 5.81 15.46
N LEU A 110 -6.42 5.62 14.16
CA LEU A 110 -7.68 5.58 13.42
C LEU A 110 -8.52 4.36 13.80
N TYR A 111 -7.88 3.21 13.98
CA TYR A 111 -8.57 1.99 14.38
C TYR A 111 -9.07 2.08 15.84
N GLU A 112 -8.29 2.63 16.77
CA GLU A 112 -8.73 2.88 18.14
C GLU A 112 -9.95 3.80 18.19
N LYS A 113 -10.00 4.80 17.32
CA LYS A 113 -11.11 5.77 17.27
C LYS A 113 -12.35 5.25 16.56
N TYR A 114 -12.20 4.50 15.49
CA TYR A 114 -13.30 4.16 14.59
C TYR A 114 -13.58 2.65 14.49
N GLY A 115 -12.67 1.80 14.98
CA GLY A 115 -12.76 0.35 14.84
C GLY A 115 -12.86 -0.09 13.38
N ASP A 116 -13.62 -1.13 13.12
CA ASP A 116 -13.83 -1.66 11.76
C ASP A 116 -14.49 -0.68 10.79
N LYS A 117 -15.14 0.37 11.30
CA LYS A 117 -15.69 1.45 10.46
C LYS A 117 -14.61 2.19 9.68
N MET A 118 -13.36 2.14 10.12
CA MET A 118 -12.21 2.71 9.41
C MET A 118 -12.14 2.21 7.96
N PHE A 119 -12.35 0.92 7.73
CA PHE A 119 -12.32 0.34 6.38
C PHE A 119 -13.44 0.89 5.50
N ALA A 120 -14.65 1.01 6.04
CA ALA A 120 -15.76 1.63 5.31
C ALA A 120 -15.49 3.11 5.00
N ILE A 121 -14.86 3.84 5.92
CA ILE A 121 -14.46 5.23 5.68
C ILE A 121 -13.46 5.30 4.52
N TYR A 122 -12.46 4.43 4.47
CA TYR A 122 -11.46 4.41 3.40
C TYR A 122 -12.08 4.15 2.02
N GLU A 123 -13.06 3.27 1.93
CA GLU A 123 -13.79 3.00 0.68
C GLU A 123 -14.63 4.19 0.19
N ILE A 124 -15.23 4.91 1.12
CA ILE A 124 -16.17 6.00 0.80
C ILE A 124 -15.45 7.33 0.61
N LEU A 125 -14.41 7.59 1.40
CA LEU A 125 -13.77 8.90 1.49
C LEU A 125 -13.25 9.46 0.16
N PRO A 126 -12.58 8.69 -0.71
CA PRO A 126 -12.16 9.18 -2.03
C PRO A 126 -13.34 9.65 -2.88
N ASN A 127 -14.47 8.94 -2.80
CA ASN A 127 -15.65 9.27 -3.55
C ASN A 127 -16.32 10.55 -3.02
N VAL A 128 -16.39 10.73 -1.71
CA VAL A 128 -16.98 11.92 -1.09
C VAL A 128 -16.13 13.16 -1.37
N LEU A 129 -14.81 13.08 -1.13
CA LEU A 129 -13.90 14.23 -1.30
C LEU A 129 -13.84 14.72 -2.75
N PHE A 130 -13.87 13.79 -3.69
CA PHE A 130 -13.72 14.14 -5.11
C PHE A 130 -15.03 14.13 -5.90
N SER A 131 -16.17 13.99 -5.24
CA SER A 131 -17.48 13.97 -5.90
C SER A 131 -17.77 15.25 -6.71
N GLN A 132 -17.47 16.41 -6.15
CA GLN A 132 -17.70 17.68 -6.82
C GLN A 132 -16.81 17.85 -8.06
N ILE A 133 -15.55 17.41 -7.97
CA ILE A 133 -14.63 17.42 -9.12
C ILE A 133 -15.17 16.49 -10.20
N ARG A 134 -15.59 15.27 -9.83
CA ARG A 134 -16.20 14.33 -10.79
C ARG A 134 -17.44 14.89 -11.48
N ASN A 135 -18.29 15.60 -10.76
CA ASN A 135 -19.47 16.23 -11.34
C ASN A 135 -19.12 17.33 -12.35
N ASN A 136 -17.94 17.93 -12.23
CA ASN A 136 -17.48 18.98 -13.13
C ASN A 136 -16.49 18.50 -14.21
N ILE A 137 -16.14 17.21 -14.22
CA ILE A 137 -15.14 16.65 -15.15
C ILE A 137 -15.49 16.95 -16.61
N GLU A 138 -16.73 16.77 -17.01
CA GLU A 138 -17.16 17.04 -18.39
C GLU A 138 -17.00 18.51 -18.78
N LYS A 139 -17.25 19.41 -17.85
CA LYS A 139 -17.01 20.84 -18.06
C LYS A 139 -15.50 21.11 -18.14
N MET A 140 -14.71 20.57 -17.24
CA MET A 140 -13.26 20.74 -17.23
C MET A 140 -12.61 20.19 -18.50
N LYS A 141 -13.12 19.08 -19.05
CA LYS A 141 -12.68 18.54 -20.35
C LYS A 141 -13.04 19.49 -21.50
N LYS A 142 -14.27 20.03 -21.53
CA LYS A 142 -14.70 21.01 -22.55
C LYS A 142 -13.87 22.28 -22.51
N ASP A 143 -13.47 22.71 -21.31
CA ASP A 143 -12.63 23.87 -21.08
C ASP A 143 -11.12 23.58 -21.29
N ASN A 144 -10.75 22.37 -21.73
CA ASN A 144 -9.39 21.87 -21.92
C ASN A 144 -8.49 21.97 -20.68
N LEU A 145 -9.09 21.90 -19.50
CA LEU A 145 -8.37 21.93 -18.23
C LEU A 145 -7.82 20.54 -17.84
N ILE A 146 -8.51 19.49 -18.22
CA ILE A 146 -8.11 18.10 -18.03
C ILE A 146 -8.48 17.26 -19.26
N ILE A 147 -7.75 16.20 -19.49
CA ILE A 147 -7.98 15.24 -20.57
C ILE A 147 -8.38 13.86 -20.09
N SER A 148 -8.12 13.54 -18.82
CA SER A 148 -8.43 12.23 -18.23
C SER A 148 -9.50 12.33 -17.14
N ASN A 149 -10.02 11.18 -16.75
CA ASN A 149 -10.85 11.08 -15.56
C ASN A 149 -9.98 11.15 -14.29
N LEU A 150 -10.55 11.69 -13.22
CA LEU A 150 -9.93 11.68 -11.91
C LEU A 150 -9.91 10.26 -11.35
N GLY A 151 -8.72 9.73 -11.11
CA GLY A 151 -8.49 8.52 -10.31
C GLY A 151 -8.15 8.89 -8.88
N ALA A 152 -8.84 8.33 -7.91
CA ALA A 152 -8.54 8.51 -6.49
C ALA A 152 -8.58 7.18 -5.76
N ASN A 153 -7.57 6.92 -4.92
CA ASN A 153 -7.44 5.67 -4.17
C ASN A 153 -6.72 5.91 -2.85
N ILE A 154 -6.80 4.92 -1.97
CA ILE A 154 -6.03 4.86 -0.73
C ILE A 154 -4.91 3.84 -0.89
N ILE A 155 -3.73 4.19 -0.42
CA ILE A 155 -2.58 3.29 -0.27
C ILE A 155 -2.33 3.10 1.20
N GLU A 156 -2.19 1.85 1.61
CA GLU A 156 -1.87 1.44 2.97
C GLU A 156 -0.55 0.68 3.00
N GLY A 157 0.22 0.89 4.05
CA GLY A 157 1.47 0.17 4.29
C GLY A 157 1.90 0.26 5.75
N GLY A 158 1.75 -0.84 6.49
CA GLY A 158 2.01 -0.85 7.94
C GLY A 158 1.07 0.09 8.70
N GLU A 159 1.63 1.06 9.40
CA GLU A 159 0.87 2.09 10.14
C GLU A 159 0.47 3.28 9.24
N ASP A 160 0.95 3.33 8.02
CA ASP A 160 0.76 4.49 7.15
C ASP A 160 -0.40 4.31 6.19
N THR A 161 -1.13 5.38 5.99
CA THR A 161 -2.23 5.46 5.04
C THR A 161 -2.18 6.78 4.30
N MET A 162 -2.36 6.74 3.02
CA MET A 162 -2.36 7.90 2.14
C MET A 162 -3.52 7.80 1.15
N LEU A 163 -4.30 8.87 1.06
CA LEU A 163 -5.19 9.07 -0.07
C LEU A 163 -4.44 9.82 -1.16
N TYR A 164 -4.55 9.35 -2.38
CA TYR A 164 -4.04 10.08 -3.53
C TYR A 164 -5.09 10.22 -4.62
N ALA A 165 -4.99 11.28 -5.38
CA ALA A 165 -5.78 11.51 -6.58
C ALA A 165 -4.87 11.95 -7.72
N LEU A 166 -5.12 11.43 -8.92
CA LEU A 166 -4.36 11.73 -10.14
C LEU A 166 -5.31 12.18 -11.24
N PHE A 167 -4.91 13.20 -11.98
CA PHE A 167 -5.58 13.66 -13.18
C PHE A 167 -4.59 14.27 -14.18
N THR A 168 -4.91 14.15 -15.44
CA THR A 168 -4.10 14.62 -16.56
C THR A 168 -4.85 15.65 -17.36
#